data_83aea31ba1046b4ad43308516fcd522c
#
_entry.id   83aea31ba1046b4ad43308516fcd522c
#
_cell.length_a   1.000
_cell.length_b   1.000
_cell.length_c   1.000
_cell.angle_alpha   90.00
_cell.angle_beta   90.00
_cell.angle_gamma   90.00
#
_symmetry.space_group_name_H-M   'P 1'
#
loop_
_entity.id
_entity.type
_entity.pdbx_description
1 polymer ?
#
loop_
_entity_poly.entity_id
_entity_poly.type
_entity_poly.pdbx_seq_one_letter_code
_entity_poly.pdbx_strand_id
1 'polypeptide(L)'
;MSKNRQDFLVINEMVANDSKVLDIGCDDGSLLKMLQESKNVDARGIEISAEGVNTCLAKGLSAVQGDANLDLEMYPENSFDFVILSKTLQSMIEPKKTLEELLRIGKNAIVSIPNFAHWKVRLYLLLHGRMPVTPSLPDTWYNTENIHLCTINDFINLCEELEIQIIKSVVLDKKGNLLNFANRIKSVNLIGEQGIFLLKRK
;
A
#
# COMPACT_ATOMS: atom_id res chain seq x y z
N MET A 1 16.82 13.83 6.13
CA MET A 1 16.09 14.27 4.92
C MET A 1 15.45 13.04 4.27
N SER A 2 14.17 12.89 4.37
CA SER A 2 13.39 11.79 3.82
C SER A 2 13.61 11.75 2.30
N LYS A 3 14.10 10.62 1.76
CA LYS A 3 14.03 10.34 0.31
C LYS A 3 12.61 10.66 -0.14
N ASN A 4 12.50 11.53 -1.15
CA ASN A 4 11.23 11.94 -1.74
C ASN A 4 10.37 10.67 -1.99
N ARG A 5 9.38 10.41 -1.14
CA ARG A 5 8.49 9.24 -1.18
C ARG A 5 7.55 9.42 -2.36
N GLN A 6 7.99 9.05 -3.57
CA GLN A 6 7.20 9.18 -4.80
C GLN A 6 5.87 8.42 -4.72
N ASP A 7 5.85 7.30 -3.97
CA ASP A 7 4.63 6.58 -3.66
C ASP A 7 3.59 7.47 -2.95
N PHE A 8 4.01 8.30 -2.00
CA PHE A 8 3.11 9.24 -1.31
C PHE A 8 2.57 10.32 -2.24
N LEU A 9 3.37 10.83 -3.17
CA LEU A 9 2.90 11.79 -4.17
C LEU A 9 1.82 11.18 -5.06
N VAL A 10 2.02 9.94 -5.51
CA VAL A 10 1.02 9.21 -6.32
C VAL A 10 -0.26 8.97 -5.52
N ILE A 11 -0.14 8.53 -4.25
CA ILE A 11 -1.31 8.34 -3.37
C ILE A 11 -2.03 9.67 -3.17
N ASN A 12 -1.30 10.74 -2.91
CA ASN A 12 -1.86 12.09 -2.74
C ASN A 12 -2.65 12.54 -3.98
N GLU A 13 -2.17 12.25 -5.20
CA GLU A 13 -2.90 12.55 -6.44
C GLU A 13 -4.20 11.74 -6.61
N MET A 14 -4.30 10.56 -5.97
CA MET A 14 -5.49 9.71 -6.03
C MET A 14 -6.56 10.11 -5.02
N VAL A 15 -6.18 10.77 -3.92
CA VAL A 15 -7.08 11.23 -2.86
C VAL A 15 -7.75 12.55 -3.27
N ALA A 16 -9.07 12.65 -3.11
CA ALA A 16 -9.83 13.88 -3.34
C ALA A 16 -9.63 14.86 -2.18
N ASN A 17 -9.79 16.17 -2.47
CA ASN A 17 -9.79 17.20 -1.44
C ASN A 17 -11.00 17.03 -0.49
N ASP A 18 -10.86 17.49 0.74
CA ASP A 18 -11.91 17.52 1.76
C ASP A 18 -12.53 16.15 2.07
N SER A 19 -11.81 15.06 1.76
CA SER A 19 -12.27 13.69 1.97
C SER A 19 -11.90 13.16 3.36
N LYS A 20 -12.58 12.11 3.79
CA LYS A 20 -12.28 11.38 5.03
C LYS A 20 -11.43 10.16 4.70
N VAL A 21 -10.24 10.10 5.28
CA VAL A 21 -9.20 9.10 4.94
C VAL A 21 -8.83 8.28 6.15
N LEU A 22 -8.73 6.96 5.97
CA LEU A 22 -8.14 6.03 6.94
C LEU A 22 -6.86 5.45 6.34
N ASP A 23 -5.72 5.63 7.02
CA ASP A 23 -4.42 5.04 6.66
C ASP A 23 -4.10 3.88 7.60
N ILE A 24 -3.97 2.68 7.05
CA ILE A 24 -3.74 1.45 7.79
C ILE A 24 -2.26 1.09 7.73
N GLY A 25 -1.61 1.01 8.91
CA GLY A 25 -0.16 0.94 9.04
C GLY A 25 0.46 2.29 8.74
N CYS A 26 0.01 3.33 9.45
CA CYS A 26 0.41 4.72 9.16
C CYS A 26 1.83 5.07 9.61
N ASP A 27 2.53 4.14 10.30
CA ASP A 27 3.92 4.27 10.76
C ASP A 27 4.14 5.62 11.49
N ASP A 28 5.02 6.46 11.01
CA ASP A 28 5.34 7.78 11.60
C ASP A 28 4.34 8.90 11.24
N GLY A 29 3.28 8.59 10.50
CA GLY A 29 2.23 9.53 10.06
C GLY A 29 2.64 10.47 8.92
N SER A 30 3.76 10.23 8.24
CA SER A 30 4.24 11.11 7.16
C SER A 30 3.25 11.25 6.01
N LEU A 31 2.53 10.18 5.65
CA LEU A 31 1.47 10.22 4.63
C LEU A 31 0.26 11.00 5.14
N LEU A 32 -0.20 10.73 6.35
CA LEU A 32 -1.33 11.45 6.98
C LEU A 32 -1.08 12.96 6.97
N LYS A 33 0.11 13.38 7.41
CA LYS A 33 0.51 14.79 7.43
C LYS A 33 0.47 15.42 6.03
N MET A 34 1.05 14.74 5.04
CA MET A 34 1.03 15.21 3.66
C MET A 34 -0.39 15.41 3.13
N LEU A 35 -1.28 14.45 3.38
CA LEU A 35 -2.67 14.50 2.93
C LEU A 35 -3.43 15.64 3.62
N GLN A 36 -3.27 15.85 4.92
CA GLN A 36 -3.90 16.96 5.65
C GLN A 36 -3.43 18.32 5.11
N GLU A 37 -2.11 18.50 4.93
CA GLU A 37 -1.55 19.78 4.49
C GLU A 37 -1.89 20.12 3.03
N SER A 38 -1.96 19.11 2.13
CA SER A 38 -2.14 19.35 0.70
C SER A 38 -3.57 19.23 0.21
N LYS A 39 -4.44 18.49 0.92
CA LYS A 39 -5.80 18.13 0.48
C LYS A 39 -6.91 18.52 1.47
N ASN A 40 -6.56 19.05 2.65
CA ASN A 40 -7.51 19.40 3.71
C ASN A 40 -8.42 18.22 4.12
N VAL A 41 -7.85 17.00 4.21
CA VAL A 41 -8.61 15.79 4.53
C VAL A 41 -8.75 15.59 6.04
N ASP A 42 -9.86 14.95 6.49
CA ASP A 42 -9.95 14.33 7.82
C ASP A 42 -9.19 13.00 7.79
N ALA A 43 -7.89 13.04 8.08
CA ALA A 43 -7.01 11.86 8.01
C ALA A 43 -6.87 11.23 9.39
N ARG A 44 -7.10 9.90 9.44
CA ARG A 44 -6.95 9.07 10.64
C ARG A 44 -6.05 7.87 10.34
N GLY A 45 -5.25 7.46 11.32
CA GLY A 45 -4.34 6.33 11.19
C GLY A 45 -4.66 5.19 12.15
N ILE A 46 -4.39 3.96 11.72
CA ILE A 46 -4.23 2.78 12.58
C ILE A 46 -2.79 2.34 12.47
N GLU A 47 -2.16 2.06 13.60
CA GLU A 47 -0.78 1.59 13.67
C GLU A 47 -0.63 0.57 14.80
N ILE A 48 0.04 -0.54 14.53
CA ILE A 48 0.24 -1.61 15.52
C ILE A 48 1.28 -1.21 16.57
N SER A 49 2.29 -0.44 16.15
CA SER A 49 3.38 0.01 17.01
C SER A 49 2.97 1.18 17.89
N ALA A 50 3.07 1.03 19.20
CA ALA A 50 2.86 2.15 20.14
C ALA A 50 3.82 3.32 19.88
N GLU A 51 5.05 3.05 19.40
CA GLU A 51 6.03 4.08 19.05
C GLU A 51 5.56 4.89 17.83
N GLY A 52 5.06 4.22 16.79
CA GLY A 52 4.46 4.87 15.60
C GLY A 52 3.28 5.76 15.98
N VAL A 53 2.34 5.23 16.79
CA VAL A 53 1.19 6.02 17.30
C VAL A 53 1.66 7.26 18.06
N ASN A 54 2.59 7.10 19.01
CA ASN A 54 3.12 8.23 19.78
C ASN A 54 3.79 9.27 18.87
N THR A 55 4.49 8.83 17.84
CA THR A 55 5.11 9.71 16.84
C THR A 55 4.05 10.50 16.06
N CYS A 56 2.95 9.87 15.65
CA CYS A 56 1.82 10.53 15.02
C CYS A 56 1.18 11.59 15.95
N LEU A 57 0.90 11.21 17.19
CA LEU A 57 0.29 12.10 18.19
C LEU A 57 1.19 13.30 18.49
N ALA A 58 2.51 13.09 18.60
CA ALA A 58 3.47 14.19 18.79
C ALA A 58 3.50 15.18 17.62
N LYS A 59 3.12 14.74 16.41
CA LYS A 59 2.97 15.59 15.22
C LYS A 59 1.57 16.22 15.10
N GLY A 60 0.68 16.00 16.09
CA GLY A 60 -0.71 16.49 16.08
C GLY A 60 -1.63 15.73 15.13
N LEU A 61 -1.26 14.52 14.73
CA LEU A 61 -2.05 13.65 13.84
C LEU A 61 -2.99 12.76 14.65
N SER A 62 -4.12 12.38 14.05
CA SER A 62 -5.07 11.44 14.65
C SER A 62 -4.67 10.01 14.31
N ALA A 63 -4.12 9.29 15.27
CA ALA A 63 -3.78 7.87 15.12
C ALA A 63 -4.21 7.08 16.37
N VAL A 64 -4.59 5.83 16.16
CA VAL A 64 -4.92 4.88 17.21
C VAL A 64 -4.07 3.63 17.09
N GLN A 65 -3.74 3.02 18.24
CA GLN A 65 -3.07 1.74 18.24
C GLN A 65 -4.11 0.65 17.91
N GLY A 66 -3.80 -0.22 16.95
CA GLY A 66 -4.66 -1.31 16.56
C GLY A 66 -3.97 -2.30 15.62
N ASP A 67 -4.47 -3.53 15.62
CA ASP A 67 -4.04 -4.56 14.68
C ASP A 67 -5.05 -4.66 13.52
N ALA A 68 -4.62 -4.30 12.33
CA ALA A 68 -5.45 -4.36 11.13
C ALA A 68 -5.98 -5.77 10.81
N ASN A 69 -5.32 -6.83 11.28
CA ASN A 69 -5.83 -8.20 11.11
C ASN A 69 -7.08 -8.49 11.97
N LEU A 70 -7.32 -7.71 13.02
CA LEU A 70 -8.39 -7.95 14.01
C LEU A 70 -9.41 -6.81 14.04
N ASP A 71 -8.95 -5.57 13.91
CA ASP A 71 -9.76 -4.40 14.28
C ASP A 71 -10.55 -3.81 13.11
N LEU A 72 -10.25 -4.19 11.86
CA LEU A 72 -10.97 -3.64 10.69
C LEU A 72 -12.47 -3.93 10.72
N GLU A 73 -12.89 -5.08 11.25
CA GLU A 73 -14.31 -5.46 11.37
C GLU A 73 -15.13 -4.49 12.25
N MET A 74 -14.47 -3.75 13.16
CA MET A 74 -15.14 -2.79 14.06
C MET A 74 -15.53 -1.49 13.35
N TYR A 75 -14.98 -1.21 12.17
CA TYR A 75 -15.28 0.00 11.43
C TYR A 75 -16.61 -0.12 10.67
N PRO A 76 -17.50 0.88 10.72
CA PRO A 76 -18.75 0.86 9.97
C PRO A 76 -18.49 0.88 8.45
N GLU A 77 -19.43 0.31 7.70
CA GLU A 77 -19.39 0.38 6.23
C GLU A 77 -19.43 1.82 5.73
N ASN A 78 -18.69 2.10 4.64
CA ASN A 78 -18.65 3.40 3.97
C ASN A 78 -18.36 4.58 4.90
N SER A 79 -17.64 4.34 6.01
CA SER A 79 -17.31 5.38 7.01
C SER A 79 -16.18 6.31 6.57
N PHE A 80 -15.46 5.94 5.49
CA PHE A 80 -14.40 6.74 4.88
C PHE A 80 -14.60 6.86 3.37
N ASP A 81 -14.09 7.96 2.79
CA ASP A 81 -14.08 8.13 1.33
C ASP A 81 -12.93 7.35 0.70
N PHE A 82 -11.79 7.30 1.41
CA PHE A 82 -10.62 6.51 1.02
C PHE A 82 -10.07 5.75 2.22
N VAL A 83 -9.73 4.47 1.99
CA VAL A 83 -8.93 3.66 2.91
C VAL A 83 -7.62 3.33 2.22
N ILE A 84 -6.50 3.62 2.87
CA ILE A 84 -5.15 3.44 2.31
C ILE A 84 -4.47 2.29 3.01
N LEU A 85 -3.81 1.43 2.24
CA LEU A 85 -2.94 0.36 2.72
C LEU A 85 -1.63 0.40 1.93
N SER A 86 -0.65 1.14 2.47
CA SER A 86 0.60 1.40 1.76
C SER A 86 1.72 0.46 2.19
N LYS A 87 2.07 -0.51 1.32
CA LYS A 87 3.12 -1.53 1.55
C LYS A 87 2.88 -2.41 2.78
N THR A 88 1.62 -2.64 3.10
CA THR A 88 1.23 -3.42 4.29
C THR A 88 0.48 -4.71 3.93
N LEU A 89 -0.11 -4.79 2.72
CA LEU A 89 -0.91 -5.94 2.31
C LEU A 89 -0.14 -7.28 2.41
N GLN A 90 1.14 -7.28 2.07
CA GLN A 90 1.99 -8.47 2.12
C GLN A 90 2.34 -8.93 3.55
N SER A 91 2.07 -8.10 4.54
CA SER A 91 2.24 -8.42 5.98
C SER A 91 0.92 -8.85 6.65
N MET A 92 -0.22 -8.73 5.94
CA MET A 92 -1.51 -9.17 6.45
C MET A 92 -1.62 -10.69 6.46
N ILE A 93 -2.26 -11.25 7.50
CA ILE A 93 -2.47 -12.70 7.63
C ILE A 93 -3.41 -13.21 6.54
N GLU A 94 -4.48 -12.48 6.25
CA GLU A 94 -5.51 -12.81 5.26
C GLU A 94 -5.69 -11.67 4.24
N PRO A 95 -4.78 -11.51 3.24
CA PRO A 95 -4.81 -10.39 2.29
C PRO A 95 -6.13 -10.26 1.53
N LYS A 96 -6.77 -11.39 1.21
CA LYS A 96 -8.07 -11.43 0.52
C LYS A 96 -9.15 -10.76 1.37
N LYS A 97 -9.31 -11.21 2.62
CA LYS A 97 -10.25 -10.65 3.59
C LYS A 97 -9.93 -9.16 3.86
N THR A 98 -8.65 -8.83 3.99
CA THR A 98 -8.23 -7.44 4.17
C THR A 98 -8.73 -6.56 3.03
N LEU A 99 -8.56 -6.95 1.75
CA LEU A 99 -9.04 -6.17 0.60
C LEU A 99 -10.57 -6.00 0.63
N GLU A 100 -11.31 -7.03 1.00
CA GLU A 100 -12.77 -6.95 1.16
C GLU A 100 -13.16 -5.95 2.26
N GLU A 101 -12.47 -5.96 3.41
CA GLU A 101 -12.68 -5.03 4.50
C GLU A 101 -12.32 -3.57 4.12
N LEU A 102 -11.19 -3.34 3.40
CA LEU A 102 -10.86 -2.00 2.93
C LEU A 102 -12.00 -1.39 2.10
N LEU A 103 -12.59 -2.21 1.21
CA LEU A 103 -13.69 -1.79 0.33
C LEU A 103 -15.07 -1.83 1.00
N ARG A 104 -15.19 -2.45 2.16
CA ARG A 104 -16.37 -2.33 3.02
C ARG A 104 -16.34 -1.01 3.79
N ILE A 105 -15.18 -0.69 4.38
CA ILE A 105 -14.99 0.50 5.23
C ILE A 105 -14.94 1.78 4.37
N GLY A 106 -14.29 1.72 3.22
CA GLY A 106 -14.09 2.86 2.32
C GLY A 106 -14.88 2.76 1.02
N LYS A 107 -15.34 3.91 0.52
CA LYS A 107 -15.90 4.01 -0.83
C LYS A 107 -14.88 3.69 -1.91
N ASN A 108 -13.61 3.95 -1.62
CA ASN A 108 -12.47 3.63 -2.45
C ASN A 108 -11.34 3.10 -1.56
N ALA A 109 -10.51 2.20 -2.09
CA ALA A 109 -9.28 1.77 -1.43
C ALA A 109 -8.06 2.12 -2.28
N ILE A 110 -6.96 2.54 -1.64
CA ILE A 110 -5.68 2.74 -2.31
C ILE A 110 -4.70 1.74 -1.70
N VAL A 111 -4.21 0.82 -2.54
CA VAL A 111 -3.29 -0.23 -2.10
C VAL A 111 -1.98 -0.11 -2.84
N SER A 112 -0.88 -0.16 -2.13
CA SER A 112 0.44 -0.25 -2.74
C SER A 112 1.17 -1.52 -2.32
N ILE A 113 1.82 -2.17 -3.28
CA ILE A 113 2.53 -3.43 -3.09
C ILE A 113 3.94 -3.37 -3.67
N PRO A 114 4.94 -3.97 -3.04
CA PRO A 114 6.22 -4.25 -3.67
C PRO A 114 6.06 -5.35 -4.73
N ASN A 115 6.83 -5.27 -5.81
CA ASN A 115 6.77 -6.26 -6.88
C ASN A 115 7.88 -7.29 -6.77
N PHE A 116 7.57 -8.48 -6.30
CA PHE A 116 8.52 -9.58 -6.23
C PHE A 116 8.96 -10.12 -7.61
N ALA A 117 8.19 -9.82 -8.69
CA ALA A 117 8.51 -10.24 -10.04
C ALA A 117 9.55 -9.36 -10.77
N HIS A 118 10.11 -8.35 -10.12
CA HIS A 118 11.12 -7.49 -10.74
C HIS A 118 12.31 -8.31 -11.29
N TRP A 119 12.80 -7.97 -12.49
CA TRP A 119 13.80 -8.76 -13.22
C TRP A 119 15.08 -9.06 -12.40
N LYS A 120 15.51 -8.14 -11.54
CA LYS A 120 16.68 -8.35 -10.67
C LYS A 120 16.44 -9.44 -9.62
N VAL A 121 15.24 -9.49 -9.05
CA VAL A 121 14.81 -10.52 -8.11
C VAL A 121 14.87 -11.89 -8.79
N ARG A 122 14.28 -11.98 -10.00
CA ARG A 122 14.28 -13.22 -10.80
C ARG A 122 15.69 -13.66 -11.16
N LEU A 123 16.53 -12.73 -11.64
CA LEU A 123 17.90 -13.04 -12.03
C LEU A 123 18.74 -13.46 -10.82
N TYR A 124 18.57 -12.79 -9.68
CA TYR A 124 19.29 -13.16 -8.47
C TYR A 124 18.91 -14.56 -7.99
N LEU A 125 17.61 -14.88 -7.95
CA LEU A 125 17.12 -16.23 -7.62
C LEU A 125 17.66 -17.28 -8.58
N LEU A 126 17.64 -16.99 -9.88
CA LEU A 126 18.13 -17.91 -10.92
C LEU A 126 19.63 -18.21 -10.78
N LEU A 127 20.44 -17.18 -10.50
CA LEU A 127 21.90 -17.32 -10.47
C LEU A 127 22.44 -17.82 -9.12
N HIS A 128 21.78 -17.48 -8.01
CA HIS A 128 22.32 -17.74 -6.67
C HIS A 128 21.50 -18.77 -5.87
N GLY A 129 20.27 -19.09 -6.29
CA GLY A 129 19.39 -20.00 -5.53
C GLY A 129 19.05 -19.50 -4.11
N ARG A 130 19.11 -18.18 -3.86
CA ARG A 130 18.88 -17.56 -2.55
C ARG A 130 17.88 -16.41 -2.67
N MET A 131 17.12 -16.16 -1.60
CA MET A 131 16.22 -15.01 -1.54
C MET A 131 17.02 -13.70 -1.62
N PRO A 132 16.63 -12.78 -2.53
CA PRO A 132 17.33 -11.53 -2.71
C PRO A 132 16.98 -10.56 -1.57
N VAL A 133 17.98 -9.79 -1.16
CA VAL A 133 17.79 -8.57 -0.33
C VAL A 133 17.97 -7.39 -1.27
N THR A 134 16.94 -6.56 -1.40
CA THR A 134 16.90 -5.41 -2.32
C THR A 134 16.34 -4.17 -1.61
N PRO A 135 16.46 -2.98 -2.18
CA PRO A 135 15.85 -1.78 -1.56
C PRO A 135 14.32 -1.84 -1.37
N SER A 136 13.64 -2.62 -2.20
CA SER A 136 12.19 -2.88 -2.07
C SER A 136 11.85 -4.08 -1.19
N LEU A 137 12.84 -4.93 -0.90
CA LEU A 137 12.75 -6.09 0.00
C LEU A 137 14.02 -6.07 0.88
N PRO A 138 14.10 -5.17 1.88
CA PRO A 138 15.35 -4.87 2.59
C PRO A 138 15.76 -5.96 3.58
N ASP A 139 14.82 -6.80 3.99
CA ASP A 139 15.01 -7.77 5.05
C ASP A 139 15.43 -9.14 4.53
N THR A 140 16.10 -9.89 5.38
CA THR A 140 16.38 -11.31 5.12
C THR A 140 15.09 -12.12 5.26
N TRP A 141 15.02 -13.28 4.58
CA TRP A 141 13.83 -14.13 4.54
C TRP A 141 13.32 -14.57 5.93
N TYR A 142 14.19 -14.61 6.93
CA TYR A 142 13.86 -15.02 8.30
C TYR A 142 13.58 -13.83 9.26
N ASN A 143 13.77 -12.59 8.80
CA ASN A 143 13.61 -11.38 9.62
C ASN A 143 12.66 -10.36 8.95
N THR A 144 11.94 -10.78 7.93
CA THR A 144 10.98 -9.93 7.20
C THR A 144 9.60 -10.01 7.83
N GLU A 145 8.91 -8.88 7.86
CA GLU A 145 7.49 -8.82 8.20
C GLU A 145 6.60 -9.23 7.01
N ASN A 146 7.19 -9.32 5.80
CA ASN A 146 6.46 -9.73 4.60
C ASN A 146 6.23 -11.24 4.59
N ILE A 147 5.04 -11.69 4.93
CA ILE A 147 4.66 -13.10 4.93
C ILE A 147 4.11 -13.58 3.58
N HIS A 148 3.67 -12.65 2.71
CA HIS A 148 3.21 -12.95 1.36
C HIS A 148 4.07 -12.22 0.33
N LEU A 149 4.64 -12.98 -0.61
CA LEU A 149 5.41 -12.44 -1.72
C LEU A 149 4.49 -12.33 -2.93
N CYS A 150 4.11 -11.12 -3.30
CA CYS A 150 3.19 -10.92 -4.42
C CYS A 150 3.85 -10.17 -5.57
N THR A 151 3.33 -10.38 -6.76
CA THR A 151 3.70 -9.65 -7.96
C THR A 151 2.55 -8.72 -8.39
N ILE A 152 2.85 -7.76 -9.26
CA ILE A 152 1.80 -6.89 -9.85
C ILE A 152 0.71 -7.74 -10.52
N ASN A 153 1.10 -8.81 -11.23
CA ASN A 153 0.13 -9.67 -11.92
C ASN A 153 -0.72 -10.46 -10.91
N ASP A 154 -0.13 -11.00 -9.84
CA ASP A 154 -0.89 -11.72 -8.81
C ASP A 154 -1.93 -10.82 -8.16
N PHE A 155 -1.58 -9.56 -7.89
CA PHE A 155 -2.51 -8.59 -7.32
C PHE A 155 -3.66 -8.26 -8.27
N ILE A 156 -3.38 -8.09 -9.57
CA ILE A 156 -4.42 -7.85 -10.57
C ILE A 156 -5.36 -9.06 -10.66
N ASN A 157 -4.81 -10.28 -10.71
CA ASN A 157 -5.61 -11.51 -10.73
C ASN A 157 -6.47 -11.64 -9.47
N LEU A 158 -5.95 -11.28 -8.30
CA LEU A 158 -6.73 -11.27 -7.06
C LEU A 158 -7.88 -10.25 -7.11
N CYS A 159 -7.64 -9.05 -7.66
CA CYS A 159 -8.71 -8.08 -7.86
C CYS A 159 -9.80 -8.60 -8.81
N GLU A 160 -9.41 -9.31 -9.88
CA GLU A 160 -10.35 -9.95 -10.81
C GLU A 160 -11.17 -11.05 -10.11
N GLU A 161 -10.53 -11.92 -9.33
CA GLU A 161 -11.18 -12.99 -8.56
C GLU A 161 -12.21 -12.44 -7.55
N LEU A 162 -11.89 -11.31 -6.91
CA LEU A 162 -12.75 -10.64 -5.93
C LEU A 162 -13.77 -9.68 -6.56
N GLU A 163 -13.85 -9.62 -7.89
CA GLU A 163 -14.68 -8.67 -8.63
C GLU A 163 -14.43 -7.20 -8.25
N ILE A 164 -13.21 -6.86 -7.86
CA ILE A 164 -12.79 -5.52 -7.51
C ILE A 164 -12.41 -4.75 -8.79
N GLN A 165 -12.96 -3.55 -8.95
CA GLN A 165 -12.63 -2.67 -10.05
C GLN A 165 -11.35 -1.88 -9.75
N ILE A 166 -10.33 -2.01 -10.60
CA ILE A 166 -9.15 -1.15 -10.59
C ILE A 166 -9.47 0.11 -11.41
N ILE A 167 -9.64 1.25 -10.72
CA ILE A 167 -9.96 2.55 -11.34
C ILE A 167 -8.71 3.19 -11.94
N LYS A 168 -7.60 3.13 -11.21
CA LYS A 168 -6.32 3.68 -11.63
C LYS A 168 -5.20 2.78 -11.12
N SER A 169 -4.19 2.60 -11.95
CA SER A 169 -2.98 1.86 -11.56
C SER A 169 -1.75 2.64 -11.98
N VAL A 170 -0.78 2.70 -11.10
CA VAL A 170 0.51 3.36 -11.32
C VAL A 170 1.61 2.41 -10.87
N VAL A 171 2.66 2.29 -11.67
CA VAL A 171 3.85 1.52 -11.30
C VAL A 171 5.04 2.44 -11.24
N LEU A 172 5.84 2.29 -10.20
CA LEU A 172 7.07 3.04 -10.00
C LEU A 172 8.29 2.15 -10.29
N ASP A 173 9.29 2.75 -10.93
CA ASP A 173 10.62 2.15 -11.05
C ASP A 173 11.46 2.40 -9.79
N LYS A 174 12.69 1.89 -9.77
CA LYS A 174 13.65 2.09 -8.66
C LYS A 174 13.97 3.55 -8.34
N LYS A 175 13.83 4.44 -9.33
CA LYS A 175 14.10 5.87 -9.17
C LYS A 175 12.84 6.65 -8.76
N GLY A 176 11.69 5.97 -8.69
CA GLY A 176 10.39 6.58 -8.45
C GLY A 176 9.75 7.17 -9.71
N ASN A 177 10.27 6.87 -10.92
CA ASN A 177 9.63 7.32 -12.13
C ASN A 177 8.38 6.52 -12.43
N LEU A 178 7.36 7.18 -12.98
CA LEU A 178 6.11 6.56 -13.41
C LEU A 178 6.35 5.69 -14.65
N LEU A 179 5.97 4.43 -14.56
CA LEU A 179 5.93 3.52 -15.71
C LEU A 179 4.52 3.47 -16.26
N ASN A 180 4.39 3.73 -17.57
CA ASN A 180 3.08 3.79 -18.21
C ASN A 180 2.49 2.38 -18.42
N PHE A 181 1.32 2.13 -17.86
CA PHE A 181 0.61 0.85 -17.91
C PHE A 181 -0.02 0.53 -19.28
N ALA A 182 -0.21 1.57 -20.12
CA ALA A 182 -0.91 1.45 -21.39
C ALA A 182 -0.28 0.39 -22.30
N ASN A 183 -0.93 -0.75 -22.42
CA ASN A 183 -0.63 -1.87 -23.35
C ASN A 183 0.55 -2.80 -23.05
N ARG A 184 1.17 -2.77 -21.85
CA ARG A 184 2.35 -3.61 -21.55
C ARG A 184 2.40 -4.20 -20.14
N ILE A 185 1.33 -4.82 -19.65
CA ILE A 185 1.28 -5.47 -18.31
C ILE A 185 2.48 -6.39 -18.07
N LYS A 186 2.89 -7.19 -19.05
CA LYS A 186 4.02 -8.11 -18.92
C LYS A 186 5.36 -7.39 -18.71
N SER A 187 5.61 -6.27 -19.40
CA SER A 187 6.85 -5.53 -19.24
C SER A 187 6.87 -4.73 -17.94
N VAL A 188 5.73 -4.18 -17.53
CA VAL A 188 5.59 -3.44 -16.27
C VAL A 188 5.83 -4.35 -15.06
N ASN A 189 5.33 -5.59 -15.09
CA ASN A 189 5.60 -6.59 -14.05
C ASN A 189 7.09 -6.99 -13.98
N LEU A 190 7.84 -6.84 -15.07
CA LEU A 190 9.26 -7.16 -15.12
C LEU A 190 10.16 -6.03 -14.60
N ILE A 191 9.81 -4.77 -14.89
CA ILE A 191 10.68 -3.60 -14.61
C ILE A 191 10.19 -2.72 -13.46
N GLY A 192 8.92 -2.84 -13.06
CA GLY A 192 8.33 -2.11 -11.94
C GLY A 192 8.81 -2.66 -10.60
N GLU A 193 9.13 -1.79 -9.66
CA GLU A 193 9.47 -2.15 -8.28
C GLU A 193 8.28 -2.10 -7.34
N GLN A 194 7.29 -1.24 -7.63
CA GLN A 194 6.11 -1.05 -6.78
C GLN A 194 4.89 -0.75 -7.65
N GLY A 195 3.76 -1.40 -7.35
CA GLY A 195 2.44 -1.07 -7.89
C GLY A 195 1.62 -0.28 -6.88
N ILE A 196 0.84 0.70 -7.35
CA ILE A 196 -0.10 1.51 -6.57
C ILE A 196 -1.43 1.49 -7.32
N PHE A 197 -2.50 1.11 -6.63
CA PHE A 197 -3.80 0.84 -7.23
C PHE A 197 -4.90 1.59 -6.49
N LEU A 198 -5.74 2.31 -7.23
CA LEU A 198 -7.00 2.85 -6.75
C LEU A 198 -8.09 1.86 -7.10
N LEU A 199 -8.78 1.37 -6.09
CA LEU A 199 -9.75 0.29 -6.14
C LEU A 199 -11.13 0.79 -5.78
N LYS A 200 -12.15 0.17 -6.35
CA LYS A 200 -13.55 0.38 -5.99
C LYS A 200 -14.31 -0.95 -6.05
N ARG A 201 -15.31 -1.10 -5.21
CA ARG A 201 -16.27 -2.20 -5.30
C ARG A 201 -17.09 -2.06 -6.59
N LYS A 202 -17.33 -3.18 -7.30
CA LYS A 202 -18.26 -3.19 -8.42
C LYS A 202 -19.69 -2.97 -8.00
#